data_de06d1fd8cb9b57f10fd368e9af58c7d
#
_entry.id   de06d1fd8cb9b57f10fd368e9af58c7d
#
_cell.length_a   1.000
_cell.length_b   1.000
_cell.length_c   1.000
_cell.angle_alpha   90.00
_cell.angle_beta   90.00
_cell.angle_gamma   90.00
#
_symmetry.space_group_name_H-M   'P 1'
#
loop_
_entity.id
_entity.type
_entity.pdbx_description
1 polymer ?
#
loop_
_entity_poly.entity_id
_entity_poly.type
_entity_poly.pdbx_seq_one_letter_code
_entity_poly.pdbx_strand_id
1 'polypeptide(L)'
;AEAAVVARDTPSGKQLVGYLVGRGELDLSAIKQQLAAQLPDYMLPAQLMQLDSLPLTPARKLDRAALPEPQWQSADYHAPQGDNECLLAAIWQQVLGVERVGRGDHFFELGGDSIVALQVVSRARQQGLALAPRDLFQQQTLAELAAVARPASESTQAQGPVSGELPLTPIQAHFFALGQAEPAHWNQSLYLEVQRPLDPALLEQTLQALVLHHDALRLRFAEGRQWYAAHDALTTPLLLSCEVGCDAEAEMLCNEVQRSLNLADGPLLRALYLRQAGQADRLLLVIHHLAVDGVSWRVLLED
;
A
#
# COMPACT_ATOMS: atom_id res chain seq x y z
N ALA A 1 -19.20 -10.10 -31.72
CA ALA A 1 -18.24 -10.05 -30.62
C ALA A 1 -18.91 -9.42 -29.41
N GLU A 2 -18.72 -9.96 -28.23
CA GLU A 2 -19.25 -9.45 -26.98
C GLU A 2 -18.09 -9.38 -25.98
N ALA A 3 -18.20 -8.46 -25.01
CA ALA A 3 -17.19 -8.34 -23.96
C ALA A 3 -17.84 -7.94 -22.65
N ALA A 4 -17.28 -8.40 -21.55
CA ALA A 4 -17.63 -7.99 -20.21
C ALA A 4 -16.37 -7.82 -19.37
N VAL A 5 -16.33 -6.78 -18.52
CA VAL A 5 -15.26 -6.58 -17.55
C VAL A 5 -15.87 -6.56 -16.16
N VAL A 6 -15.30 -7.33 -15.24
CA VAL A 6 -15.75 -7.40 -13.85
C VAL A 6 -14.56 -7.29 -12.91
N ALA A 7 -14.78 -6.72 -11.73
CA ALA A 7 -13.80 -6.74 -10.65
C ALA A 7 -13.92 -8.07 -9.89
N ARG A 8 -12.80 -8.77 -9.70
CA ARG A 8 -12.66 -9.99 -8.90
C ARG A 8 -11.77 -9.73 -7.70
N ASP A 9 -12.11 -10.34 -6.58
CA ASP A 9 -11.29 -10.25 -5.38
C ASP A 9 -10.07 -11.18 -5.52
N THR A 10 -8.88 -10.64 -5.18
CA THR A 10 -7.63 -11.38 -5.10
C THR A 10 -7.01 -11.14 -3.73
N PRO A 11 -6.02 -11.92 -3.31
CA PRO A 11 -5.30 -11.68 -2.05
C PRO A 11 -4.69 -10.27 -1.95
N SER A 12 -4.31 -9.69 -3.10
CA SER A 12 -3.72 -8.34 -3.19
C SER A 12 -4.76 -7.22 -3.36
N GLY A 13 -6.06 -7.54 -3.44
CA GLY A 13 -7.15 -6.56 -3.64
C GLY A 13 -8.04 -6.89 -4.83
N LYS A 14 -8.81 -5.89 -5.34
CA LYS A 14 -9.70 -6.08 -6.48
C LYS A 14 -8.96 -5.88 -7.79
N GLN A 15 -9.07 -6.87 -8.69
CA GLN A 15 -8.49 -6.85 -10.03
C GLN A 15 -9.57 -6.89 -11.11
N LEU A 16 -9.34 -6.23 -12.24
CA LEU A 16 -10.23 -6.30 -13.39
C LEU A 16 -9.94 -7.56 -14.21
N VAL A 17 -11.00 -8.29 -14.57
CA VAL A 17 -10.95 -9.45 -15.47
C VAL A 17 -11.86 -9.18 -16.66
N GLY A 18 -11.31 -9.32 -17.87
CA GLY A 18 -12.04 -9.16 -19.12
C GLY A 18 -12.46 -10.52 -19.69
N TYR A 19 -13.74 -10.69 -20.01
CA TYR A 19 -14.30 -11.86 -20.67
C TYR A 19 -14.72 -11.48 -22.08
N LEU A 20 -14.23 -12.21 -23.08
CA LEU A 20 -14.38 -11.89 -24.49
C LEU A 20 -15.06 -13.03 -25.22
N VAL A 21 -16.02 -12.70 -26.09
CA VAL A 21 -16.65 -13.65 -27.03
C VAL A 21 -16.37 -13.17 -28.45
N GLY A 22 -15.70 -14.02 -29.21
CA GLY A 22 -15.32 -13.71 -30.60
C GLY A 22 -15.43 -14.90 -31.52
N ARG A 23 -15.28 -14.68 -32.82
CA ARG A 23 -15.23 -15.74 -33.82
C ARG A 23 -13.81 -16.28 -33.94
N GLY A 24 -13.65 -17.59 -33.69
CA GLY A 24 -12.34 -18.26 -33.70
C GLY A 24 -11.51 -17.92 -32.45
N GLU A 25 -10.27 -18.35 -32.47
CA GLU A 25 -9.30 -18.08 -31.39
C GLU A 25 -8.86 -16.62 -31.43
N LEU A 26 -8.96 -15.92 -30.28
CA LEU A 26 -8.56 -14.52 -30.13
C LEU A 26 -7.12 -14.44 -29.66
N ASP A 27 -6.34 -13.56 -30.27
CA ASP A 27 -5.03 -13.17 -29.74
C ASP A 27 -5.22 -12.22 -28.56
N LEU A 28 -5.33 -12.80 -27.35
CA LEU A 28 -5.54 -12.05 -26.11
C LEU A 28 -4.35 -11.13 -25.79
N SER A 29 -3.14 -11.51 -26.18
CA SER A 29 -1.92 -10.72 -25.98
C SER A 29 -1.93 -9.46 -26.83
N ALA A 30 -2.29 -9.57 -28.09
CA ALA A 30 -2.43 -8.42 -28.98
C ALA A 30 -3.57 -7.49 -28.52
N ILE A 31 -4.69 -8.04 -28.04
CA ILE A 31 -5.79 -7.25 -27.48
C ILE A 31 -5.29 -6.48 -26.23
N LYS A 32 -4.57 -7.12 -25.33
CA LYS A 32 -4.04 -6.50 -24.12
C LYS A 32 -3.08 -5.36 -24.45
N GLN A 33 -2.19 -5.56 -25.44
CA GLN A 33 -1.28 -4.51 -25.91
C GLN A 33 -2.04 -3.30 -26.51
N GLN A 34 -3.09 -3.56 -27.29
CA GLN A 34 -3.92 -2.48 -27.83
C GLN A 34 -4.65 -1.69 -26.74
N LEU A 35 -5.15 -2.38 -25.71
CA LEU A 35 -5.76 -1.74 -24.56
C LEU A 35 -4.74 -0.89 -23.79
N ALA A 36 -3.53 -1.38 -23.58
CA ALA A 36 -2.45 -0.66 -22.90
C ALA A 36 -2.03 0.62 -23.64
N ALA A 37 -2.18 0.66 -24.96
CA ALA A 37 -1.93 1.89 -25.74
C ALA A 37 -3.02 2.97 -25.57
N GLN A 38 -4.19 2.63 -25.02
CA GLN A 38 -5.36 3.51 -24.97
C GLN A 38 -5.88 3.78 -23.56
N LEU A 39 -5.57 2.91 -22.60
CA LEU A 39 -6.07 2.97 -21.22
C LEU A 39 -4.92 3.16 -20.25
N PRO A 40 -5.15 3.89 -19.15
CA PRO A 40 -4.21 3.91 -18.03
C PRO A 40 -4.11 2.52 -17.38
N ASP A 41 -2.99 2.22 -16.73
CA ASP A 41 -2.66 0.90 -16.17
C ASP A 41 -3.74 0.38 -15.22
N TYR A 42 -4.32 1.24 -14.38
CA TYR A 42 -5.37 0.85 -13.41
C TYR A 42 -6.72 0.49 -14.07
N MET A 43 -6.90 0.75 -15.36
CA MET A 43 -8.08 0.36 -16.14
C MET A 43 -7.84 -0.89 -16.99
N LEU A 44 -6.61 -1.39 -17.04
CA LEU A 44 -6.28 -2.58 -17.79
C LEU A 44 -6.76 -3.84 -17.06
N PRO A 45 -7.48 -4.76 -17.74
CA PRO A 45 -7.76 -6.06 -17.15
C PRO A 45 -6.46 -6.81 -16.88
N ALA A 46 -6.28 -7.28 -15.63
CA ALA A 46 -5.16 -8.13 -15.25
C ALA A 46 -5.13 -9.42 -16.08
N GLN A 47 -6.32 -9.99 -16.30
CA GLN A 47 -6.49 -11.15 -17.20
C GLN A 47 -7.59 -10.91 -18.22
N LEU A 48 -7.40 -11.50 -19.42
CA LEU A 48 -8.41 -11.63 -20.47
C LEU A 48 -8.73 -13.12 -20.66
N MET A 49 -10.01 -13.46 -20.69
CA MET A 49 -10.49 -14.84 -20.89
C MET A 49 -11.42 -14.88 -22.09
N GLN A 50 -11.18 -15.81 -23.01
CA GLN A 50 -12.11 -16.07 -24.09
C GLN A 50 -13.18 -17.09 -23.66
N LEU A 51 -14.43 -16.79 -23.95
CA LEU A 51 -15.58 -17.66 -23.71
C LEU A 51 -16.31 -17.93 -25.03
N ASP A 52 -17.00 -19.06 -25.12
CA ASP A 52 -17.89 -19.37 -26.23
C ASP A 52 -19.13 -18.44 -26.23
N SER A 53 -19.63 -18.12 -25.04
CA SER A 53 -20.73 -17.20 -24.81
C SER A 53 -20.69 -16.59 -23.43
N LEU A 54 -21.20 -15.36 -23.26
CA LEU A 54 -21.37 -14.76 -21.93
C LEU A 54 -22.58 -15.43 -21.24
N PRO A 55 -22.43 -15.85 -19.94
CA PRO A 55 -23.55 -16.38 -19.18
C PRO A 55 -24.58 -15.28 -18.92
N LEU A 56 -25.86 -15.60 -19.16
CA LEU A 56 -26.96 -14.67 -18.96
C LEU A 56 -27.97 -15.20 -17.94
N THR A 57 -28.50 -14.31 -17.13
CA THR A 57 -29.62 -14.59 -16.24
C THR A 57 -30.91 -14.88 -17.07
N PRO A 58 -31.98 -15.44 -16.46
CA PRO A 58 -33.27 -15.59 -17.13
C PRO A 58 -33.85 -14.28 -17.71
N ALA A 59 -33.45 -13.14 -17.14
CA ALA A 59 -33.82 -11.81 -17.61
C ALA A 59 -32.90 -11.27 -18.74
N ARG A 60 -32.04 -12.12 -19.34
CA ARG A 60 -31.06 -11.77 -20.38
C ARG A 60 -30.06 -10.68 -19.98
N LYS A 61 -29.73 -10.55 -18.70
CA LYS A 61 -28.63 -9.72 -18.19
C LYS A 61 -27.43 -10.59 -17.92
N LEU A 62 -26.21 -10.01 -17.99
CA LEU A 62 -24.98 -10.71 -17.65
C LEU A 62 -25.06 -11.32 -16.25
N ASP A 63 -24.87 -12.64 -16.18
CA ASP A 63 -24.75 -13.36 -14.90
C ASP A 63 -23.29 -13.32 -14.44
N ARG A 64 -22.98 -12.35 -13.59
CA ARG A 64 -21.62 -12.17 -13.08
C ARG A 64 -21.15 -13.30 -12.16
N ALA A 65 -22.07 -13.99 -11.51
CA ALA A 65 -21.75 -15.11 -10.62
C ALA A 65 -21.39 -16.39 -11.41
N ALA A 66 -21.98 -16.55 -12.61
CA ALA A 66 -21.73 -17.69 -13.50
C ALA A 66 -20.49 -17.50 -14.39
N LEU A 67 -19.82 -16.34 -14.35
CA LEU A 67 -18.55 -16.14 -15.06
C LEU A 67 -17.46 -17.01 -14.42
N PRO A 68 -16.62 -17.71 -15.21
CA PRO A 68 -15.56 -18.56 -14.69
C PRO A 68 -14.55 -17.75 -13.88
N GLU A 69 -14.01 -18.39 -12.85
CA GLU A 69 -12.93 -17.80 -12.05
C GLU A 69 -11.63 -17.74 -12.86
N PRO A 70 -10.90 -16.63 -12.82
CA PRO A 70 -9.60 -16.50 -13.49
C PRO A 70 -8.57 -17.43 -12.83
N GLN A 71 -7.73 -18.04 -13.65
CA GLN A 71 -6.58 -18.81 -13.16
C GLN A 71 -5.39 -17.86 -13.04
N TRP A 72 -5.04 -17.48 -11.82
CA TRP A 72 -3.93 -16.55 -11.52
C TRP A 72 -2.54 -17.19 -11.64
N GLN A 73 -2.46 -18.45 -12.04
CA GLN A 73 -1.20 -19.17 -12.23
C GLN A 73 -1.07 -19.62 -13.68
N SER A 74 0.16 -19.53 -14.22
CA SER A 74 0.48 -20.05 -15.54
C SER A 74 0.27 -21.56 -15.61
N ALA A 75 -0.32 -22.06 -16.70
CA ALA A 75 -0.46 -23.49 -16.97
C ALA A 75 0.92 -24.16 -17.19
N ASP A 76 1.90 -23.42 -17.71
CA ASP A 76 3.26 -23.87 -17.97
C ASP A 76 4.21 -23.39 -16.88
N TYR A 77 4.18 -24.07 -15.74
CA TYR A 77 5.08 -23.75 -14.64
C TYR A 77 6.53 -24.18 -14.94
N HIS A 78 7.43 -23.24 -14.96
CA HIS A 78 8.88 -23.47 -14.96
C HIS A 78 9.47 -22.91 -13.66
N ALA A 79 10.20 -23.75 -12.93
CA ALA A 79 10.79 -23.35 -11.66
C ALA A 79 11.79 -22.18 -11.86
N PRO A 80 11.87 -21.25 -10.89
CA PRO A 80 12.89 -20.22 -10.86
C PRO A 80 14.30 -20.79 -10.94
N GLN A 81 15.22 -20.10 -11.63
CA GLN A 81 16.59 -20.51 -11.85
C GLN A 81 17.58 -19.46 -11.31
N GLY A 82 18.57 -19.92 -10.58
CA GLY A 82 19.58 -19.05 -9.95
C GLY A 82 19.02 -18.26 -8.75
N ASP A 83 19.94 -17.60 -8.06
CA ASP A 83 19.64 -16.98 -6.76
C ASP A 83 18.65 -15.81 -6.88
N ASN A 84 18.79 -14.96 -7.89
CA ASN A 84 17.93 -13.81 -8.08
C ASN A 84 16.46 -14.19 -8.39
N GLU A 85 16.26 -15.18 -9.30
CA GLU A 85 14.90 -15.64 -9.59
C GLU A 85 14.26 -16.30 -8.36
N CYS A 86 15.02 -17.14 -7.64
CA CYS A 86 14.52 -17.81 -6.42
C CYS A 86 14.14 -16.79 -5.33
N LEU A 87 14.98 -15.78 -5.14
CA LEU A 87 14.72 -14.71 -4.15
C LEU A 87 13.52 -13.87 -4.54
N LEU A 88 13.42 -13.43 -5.78
CA LEU A 88 12.29 -12.64 -6.26
C LEU A 88 10.99 -13.45 -6.29
N ALA A 89 11.05 -14.76 -6.63
CA ALA A 89 9.89 -15.64 -6.55
C ALA A 89 9.35 -15.74 -5.13
N ALA A 90 10.22 -15.90 -4.13
CA ALA A 90 9.82 -15.94 -2.72
C ALA A 90 9.18 -14.61 -2.27
N ILE A 91 9.72 -13.48 -2.72
CA ILE A 91 9.14 -12.16 -2.45
C ILE A 91 7.76 -12.04 -3.10
N TRP A 92 7.61 -12.40 -4.37
CA TRP A 92 6.32 -12.34 -5.07
C TRP A 92 5.27 -13.23 -4.41
N GLN A 93 5.62 -14.46 -4.01
CA GLN A 93 4.72 -15.35 -3.27
C GLN A 93 4.18 -14.69 -2.02
N GLN A 94 5.03 -14.04 -1.24
CA GLN A 94 4.64 -13.38 0.00
C GLN A 94 3.73 -12.17 -0.25
N VAL A 95 4.10 -11.29 -1.20
CA VAL A 95 3.37 -10.03 -1.41
C VAL A 95 2.08 -10.21 -2.20
N LEU A 96 2.02 -11.21 -3.09
CA LEU A 96 0.84 -11.53 -3.91
C LEU A 96 -0.07 -12.55 -3.24
N GLY A 97 0.39 -13.26 -2.20
CA GLY A 97 -0.37 -14.31 -1.52
C GLY A 97 -0.62 -15.53 -2.41
N VAL A 98 0.29 -15.82 -3.36
CA VAL A 98 0.18 -16.95 -4.28
C VAL A 98 1.05 -18.13 -3.80
N GLU A 99 0.61 -19.35 -4.06
CA GLU A 99 1.28 -20.56 -3.58
C GLU A 99 2.66 -20.76 -4.23
N ARG A 100 2.78 -20.44 -5.52
CA ARG A 100 4.03 -20.58 -6.26
C ARG A 100 4.14 -19.53 -7.36
N VAL A 101 5.38 -19.21 -7.73
CA VAL A 101 5.71 -18.30 -8.84
C VAL A 101 6.72 -18.99 -9.74
N GLY A 102 6.42 -19.09 -11.04
CA GLY A 102 7.29 -19.60 -12.06
C GLY A 102 8.13 -18.49 -12.73
N ARG A 103 9.21 -18.85 -13.38
CA ARG A 103 10.10 -17.89 -14.05
C ARG A 103 9.46 -17.13 -15.21
N GLY A 104 8.43 -17.71 -15.83
CA GLY A 104 7.66 -17.09 -16.92
C GLY A 104 6.41 -16.34 -16.45
N ASP A 105 6.12 -16.35 -15.17
CA ASP A 105 4.91 -15.71 -14.64
C ASP A 105 5.05 -14.19 -14.70
N HIS A 106 3.94 -13.54 -15.06
CA HIS A 106 3.80 -12.10 -15.15
C HIS A 106 3.32 -11.49 -13.83
N PHE A 107 4.04 -10.52 -13.29
CA PHE A 107 3.74 -9.87 -12.02
C PHE A 107 2.31 -9.34 -11.95
N PHE A 108 1.87 -8.60 -12.96
CA PHE A 108 0.53 -8.00 -12.99
C PHE A 108 -0.57 -9.04 -13.24
N GLU A 109 -0.27 -10.13 -13.97
CA GLU A 109 -1.22 -11.23 -14.19
C GLU A 109 -1.44 -12.07 -12.93
N LEU A 110 -0.42 -12.16 -12.07
CA LEU A 110 -0.54 -12.78 -10.74
C LEU A 110 -1.28 -11.90 -9.72
N GLY A 111 -1.76 -10.72 -10.13
CA GLY A 111 -2.51 -9.81 -9.27
C GLY A 111 -1.69 -8.68 -8.67
N GLY A 112 -0.44 -8.48 -9.12
CA GLY A 112 0.37 -7.34 -8.73
C GLY A 112 -0.21 -6.01 -9.23
N ASP A 113 0.02 -4.95 -8.49
CA ASP A 113 -0.30 -3.58 -8.86
C ASP A 113 0.90 -2.65 -8.59
N SER A 114 0.75 -1.37 -8.89
CA SER A 114 1.82 -0.38 -8.70
C SER A 114 2.26 -0.24 -7.24
N ILE A 115 1.38 -0.49 -6.28
CA ILE A 115 1.67 -0.38 -4.86
C ILE A 115 2.41 -1.63 -4.37
N VAL A 116 1.95 -2.80 -4.79
CA VAL A 116 2.62 -4.08 -4.51
C VAL A 116 4.01 -4.13 -5.16
N ALA A 117 4.19 -3.50 -6.34
CA ALA A 117 5.49 -3.37 -6.98
C ALA A 117 6.51 -2.62 -6.10
N LEU A 118 6.09 -1.58 -5.36
CA LEU A 118 6.95 -0.89 -4.40
C LEU A 118 7.39 -1.79 -3.24
N GLN A 119 6.49 -2.65 -2.75
CA GLN A 119 6.85 -3.64 -1.71
C GLN A 119 7.88 -4.66 -2.22
N VAL A 120 7.73 -5.13 -3.48
CA VAL A 120 8.74 -6.01 -4.10
C VAL A 120 10.10 -5.34 -4.12
N VAL A 121 10.18 -4.07 -4.56
CA VAL A 121 11.43 -3.30 -4.62
C VAL A 121 12.05 -3.14 -3.24
N SER A 122 11.24 -2.78 -2.23
CA SER A 122 11.68 -2.62 -0.85
C SER A 122 12.24 -3.93 -0.29
N ARG A 123 11.50 -5.04 -0.39
CA ARG A 123 11.93 -6.35 0.12
C ARG A 123 13.14 -6.91 -0.64
N ALA A 124 13.20 -6.71 -1.97
CA ALA A 124 14.37 -7.09 -2.75
C ALA A 124 15.63 -6.37 -2.25
N ARG A 125 15.53 -5.06 -1.95
CA ARG A 125 16.62 -4.26 -1.41
C ARG A 125 17.08 -4.74 -0.03
N GLN A 126 16.14 -5.07 0.86
CA GLN A 126 16.44 -5.64 2.18
C GLN A 126 17.21 -6.97 2.08
N GLN A 127 16.98 -7.72 1.01
CA GLN A 127 17.66 -8.99 0.72
C GLN A 127 18.87 -8.86 -0.23
N GLY A 128 19.36 -7.63 -0.43
CA GLY A 128 20.58 -7.37 -1.18
C GLY A 128 20.42 -7.24 -2.70
N LEU A 129 19.19 -7.13 -3.22
CA LEU A 129 18.92 -6.87 -4.63
C LEU A 129 18.38 -5.46 -4.86
N ALA A 130 19.05 -4.70 -5.72
CA ALA A 130 18.58 -3.38 -6.16
C ALA A 130 17.75 -3.50 -7.44
N LEU A 131 16.51 -3.01 -7.35
CA LEU A 131 15.56 -2.83 -8.43
C LEU A 131 14.99 -1.40 -8.36
N ALA A 132 14.60 -0.85 -9.50
CA ALA A 132 13.80 0.36 -9.53
C ALA A 132 12.31 -0.01 -9.78
N PRO A 133 11.33 0.75 -9.27
CA PRO A 133 9.91 0.47 -9.54
C PRO A 133 9.59 0.33 -11.03
N ARG A 134 10.21 1.15 -11.89
CA ARG A 134 10.06 1.09 -13.34
C ARG A 134 10.47 -0.26 -13.94
N ASP A 135 11.38 -0.99 -13.29
CA ASP A 135 11.88 -2.27 -13.81
C ASP A 135 10.77 -3.33 -13.81
N LEU A 136 9.85 -3.31 -12.82
CA LEU A 136 8.69 -4.21 -12.79
C LEU A 136 7.67 -3.89 -13.91
N PHE A 137 7.58 -2.64 -14.35
CA PHE A 137 6.71 -2.27 -15.46
C PHE A 137 7.31 -2.63 -16.82
N GLN A 138 8.63 -2.60 -16.95
CA GLN A 138 9.37 -2.90 -18.19
C GLN A 138 9.69 -4.38 -18.33
N GLN A 139 9.99 -5.05 -17.23
CA GLN A 139 10.39 -6.46 -17.15
C GLN A 139 9.32 -7.21 -16.34
N GLN A 140 8.25 -7.58 -17.04
CA GLN A 140 7.02 -8.04 -16.37
C GLN A 140 7.07 -9.50 -15.93
N THR A 141 7.98 -10.32 -16.48
CA THR A 141 8.17 -11.69 -16.03
C THR A 141 9.25 -11.79 -14.95
N LEU A 142 9.15 -12.82 -14.12
CA LEU A 142 10.13 -13.07 -13.06
C LEU A 142 11.55 -13.18 -13.60
N ALA A 143 11.75 -13.91 -14.71
CA ALA A 143 13.06 -14.11 -15.31
C ALA A 143 13.66 -12.82 -15.88
N GLU A 144 12.86 -12.00 -16.55
CA GLU A 144 13.29 -10.70 -17.08
C GLU A 144 13.67 -9.75 -15.95
N LEU A 145 12.84 -9.68 -14.89
CA LEU A 145 13.11 -8.84 -13.72
C LEU A 145 14.41 -9.27 -13.01
N ALA A 146 14.60 -10.58 -12.83
CA ALA A 146 15.82 -11.11 -12.22
C ALA A 146 17.09 -10.81 -13.02
N ALA A 147 16.98 -10.75 -14.36
CA ALA A 147 18.10 -10.43 -15.25
C ALA A 147 18.58 -8.98 -15.13
N VAL A 148 17.71 -8.05 -14.76
CA VAL A 148 18.07 -6.62 -14.57
C VAL A 148 18.38 -6.28 -13.11
N ALA A 149 18.08 -7.17 -12.17
CA ALA A 149 18.38 -6.99 -10.75
C ALA A 149 19.91 -6.93 -10.54
N ARG A 150 20.33 -5.98 -9.72
CA ARG A 150 21.73 -5.73 -9.38
C ARG A 150 21.95 -5.97 -7.89
N PRO A 151 23.19 -6.31 -7.47
CA PRO A 151 23.50 -6.28 -6.05
C PRO A 151 23.17 -4.89 -5.47
N ALA A 152 22.47 -4.87 -4.35
CA ALA A 152 22.24 -3.60 -3.64
C ALA A 152 23.60 -3.13 -3.13
N SER A 153 24.10 -2.02 -3.67
CA SER A 153 25.21 -1.33 -3.05
C SER A 153 24.74 -0.74 -1.72
N GLU A 154 25.57 -0.80 -0.69
CA GLU A 154 25.32 -0.01 0.52
C GLU A 154 25.02 1.43 0.09
N SER A 155 23.84 1.92 0.48
CA SER A 155 23.45 3.28 0.15
C SER A 155 24.48 4.22 0.77
N THR A 156 25.24 4.93 -0.06
CA THR A 156 26.13 6.01 0.39
C THR A 156 25.37 7.28 0.79
N GLN A 157 24.03 7.25 0.69
CA GLN A 157 23.20 8.34 1.18
C GLN A 157 23.30 8.42 2.70
N ALA A 158 23.57 9.61 3.20
CA ALA A 158 23.59 9.88 4.63
C ALA A 158 22.25 9.44 5.25
N GLN A 159 22.33 8.46 6.15
CA GLN A 159 21.18 7.94 6.90
C GLN A 159 20.91 8.75 8.18
N GLY A 160 21.51 9.94 8.29
CA GLY A 160 21.31 10.84 9.41
C GLY A 160 19.98 11.58 9.30
N PRO A 161 19.47 12.11 10.43
CA PRO A 161 18.22 12.85 10.47
C PRO A 161 18.30 14.10 9.59
N VAL A 162 17.27 14.27 8.76
CA VAL A 162 17.14 15.49 7.95
C VAL A 162 16.70 16.63 8.86
N SER A 163 17.25 17.82 8.64
CA SER A 163 16.92 19.04 9.38
C SER A 163 16.85 20.25 8.45
N GLY A 164 16.23 21.32 8.93
CA GLY A 164 16.12 22.57 8.21
C GLY A 164 14.78 22.77 7.52
N GLU A 165 14.69 23.90 6.82
CA GLU A 165 13.51 24.34 6.08
C GLU A 165 13.55 23.78 4.65
N LEU A 166 12.38 23.48 4.09
CA LEU A 166 12.21 23.00 2.73
C LEU A 166 10.98 23.66 2.09
N PRO A 167 10.93 23.79 0.74
CA PRO A 167 9.76 24.35 0.06
C PRO A 167 8.55 23.41 0.21
N LEU A 168 7.35 23.99 0.26
CA LEU A 168 6.12 23.22 0.18
C LEU A 168 6.02 22.47 -1.15
N THR A 169 5.59 21.23 -1.11
CA THR A 169 5.20 20.52 -2.34
C THR A 169 3.94 21.15 -2.95
N PRO A 170 3.65 20.95 -4.26
CA PRO A 170 2.44 21.50 -4.87
C PRO A 170 1.15 21.13 -4.16
N ILE A 171 1.02 19.90 -3.66
CA ILE A 171 -0.17 19.45 -2.94
C ILE A 171 -0.28 20.10 -1.56
N GLN A 172 0.84 20.32 -0.86
CA GLN A 172 0.87 21.01 0.42
C GLN A 172 0.50 22.51 0.23
N ALA A 173 1.06 23.16 -0.79
CA ALA A 173 0.69 24.54 -1.12
C ALA A 173 -0.80 24.68 -1.45
N HIS A 174 -1.34 23.73 -2.21
CA HIS A 174 -2.76 23.67 -2.53
C HIS A 174 -3.62 23.49 -1.28
N PHE A 175 -3.24 22.59 -0.37
CA PHE A 175 -3.93 22.36 0.90
C PHE A 175 -4.08 23.66 1.70
N PHE A 176 -3.00 24.44 1.85
CA PHE A 176 -3.05 25.71 2.57
C PHE A 176 -3.86 26.78 1.82
N ALA A 177 -3.83 26.77 0.48
CA ALA A 177 -4.62 27.70 -0.34
C ALA A 177 -6.14 27.47 -0.22
N LEU A 178 -6.58 26.27 0.18
CA LEU A 178 -8.01 25.97 0.42
C LEU A 178 -8.59 26.69 1.64
N GLY A 179 -7.76 27.22 2.56
CA GLY A 179 -8.20 28.00 3.72
C GLY A 179 -9.15 27.23 4.65
N GLN A 180 -8.83 25.98 4.95
CA GLN A 180 -9.67 25.11 5.80
C GLN A 180 -9.85 25.67 7.21
N ALA A 181 -11.07 25.54 7.77
CA ALA A 181 -11.37 26.04 9.10
C ALA A 181 -10.58 25.33 10.22
N GLU A 182 -10.38 24.02 10.08
CA GLU A 182 -9.62 23.17 11.03
C GLU A 182 -8.51 22.41 10.29
N PRO A 183 -7.46 23.09 9.82
CA PRO A 183 -6.41 22.45 9.02
C PRO A 183 -5.68 21.34 9.77
N ALA A 184 -5.55 21.41 11.09
CA ALA A 184 -4.90 20.39 11.93
C ALA A 184 -5.71 19.09 12.05
N HIS A 185 -7.02 19.11 11.72
CA HIS A 185 -7.90 17.93 11.77
C HIS A 185 -7.94 17.16 10.43
N TRP A 186 -7.13 17.52 9.44
CA TRP A 186 -7.02 16.83 8.16
C TRP A 186 -6.11 15.62 8.29
N ASN A 187 -6.63 14.53 8.87
CA ASN A 187 -5.85 13.35 9.20
C ASN A 187 -6.38 12.07 8.53
N GLN A 188 -5.53 11.05 8.53
CA GLN A 188 -5.89 9.67 8.28
C GLN A 188 -5.69 8.87 9.56
N SER A 189 -6.51 7.84 9.76
CA SER A 189 -6.43 7.00 10.95
C SER A 189 -6.62 5.53 10.63
N LEU A 190 -5.98 4.67 11.42
CA LEU A 190 -6.20 3.24 11.46
C LEU A 190 -6.73 2.86 12.83
N TYR A 191 -7.84 2.13 12.87
CA TYR A 191 -8.42 1.60 14.10
C TYR A 191 -8.31 0.09 14.07
N LEU A 192 -7.47 -0.46 14.92
CA LEU A 192 -6.99 -1.83 14.88
C LEU A 192 -7.46 -2.58 16.13
N GLU A 193 -7.89 -3.83 15.95
CA GLU A 193 -8.06 -4.78 17.04
C GLU A 193 -6.73 -5.42 17.39
N VAL A 194 -6.39 -5.43 18.66
CA VAL A 194 -5.10 -5.92 19.15
C VAL A 194 -5.24 -7.38 19.57
N GLN A 195 -4.49 -8.27 18.89
CA GLN A 195 -4.56 -9.72 19.13
C GLN A 195 -3.95 -10.17 20.47
N ARG A 196 -3.06 -9.37 21.06
CA ARG A 196 -2.40 -9.62 22.35
C ARG A 196 -2.23 -8.29 23.08
N PRO A 197 -2.42 -8.26 24.40
CA PRO A 197 -2.18 -7.03 25.17
C PRO A 197 -0.79 -6.46 24.91
N LEU A 198 -0.72 -5.15 24.68
CA LEU A 198 0.52 -4.42 24.45
C LEU A 198 0.98 -3.76 25.76
N ASP A 199 2.30 -3.68 25.93
CA ASP A 199 2.90 -2.84 26.96
C ASP A 199 2.86 -1.37 26.48
N PRO A 200 2.15 -0.47 27.16
CA PRO A 200 2.07 0.93 26.76
C PRO A 200 3.43 1.65 26.73
N ALA A 201 4.35 1.27 27.62
CA ALA A 201 5.68 1.91 27.65
C ALA A 201 6.51 1.50 26.42
N LEU A 202 6.45 0.22 26.03
CA LEU A 202 7.11 -0.27 24.83
C LEU A 202 6.46 0.31 23.57
N LEU A 203 5.13 0.42 23.53
CA LEU A 203 4.41 1.02 22.41
C LEU A 203 4.78 2.50 22.20
N GLU A 204 4.87 3.29 23.30
CA GLU A 204 5.34 4.67 23.23
C GLU A 204 6.76 4.76 22.64
N GLN A 205 7.69 3.89 23.10
CA GLN A 205 9.06 3.85 22.58
C GLN A 205 9.08 3.48 21.08
N THR A 206 8.25 2.55 20.65
CA THR A 206 8.11 2.15 19.25
C THR A 206 7.61 3.33 18.39
N LEU A 207 6.57 4.05 18.85
CA LEU A 207 6.06 5.23 18.15
C LEU A 207 7.11 6.33 18.06
N GLN A 208 7.87 6.56 19.11
CA GLN A 208 8.99 7.52 19.11
C GLN A 208 10.07 7.10 18.11
N ALA A 209 10.43 5.81 18.06
CA ALA A 209 11.39 5.29 17.09
C ALA A 209 10.92 5.49 15.66
N LEU A 210 9.63 5.23 15.36
CA LEU A 210 9.04 5.50 14.03
C LEU A 210 9.11 6.99 13.65
N VAL A 211 8.79 7.89 14.58
CA VAL A 211 8.87 9.36 14.31
C VAL A 211 10.31 9.80 14.08
N LEU A 212 11.28 9.20 14.76
CA LEU A 212 12.69 9.49 14.56
C LEU A 212 13.21 8.91 13.24
N HIS A 213 12.73 7.74 12.84
CA HIS A 213 13.14 7.07 11.62
C HIS A 213 12.55 7.74 10.37
N HIS A 214 11.28 8.13 10.41
CA HIS A 214 10.56 8.73 9.28
C HIS A 214 10.51 10.25 9.40
N ASP A 215 11.41 10.94 8.70
CA ASP A 215 11.55 12.40 8.76
C ASP A 215 10.23 13.14 8.50
N ALA A 216 9.35 12.61 7.63
CA ALA A 216 8.05 13.20 7.32
C ALA A 216 7.16 13.38 8.56
N LEU A 217 7.27 12.51 9.57
CA LEU A 217 6.52 12.61 10.82
C LEU A 217 7.02 13.76 11.72
N ARG A 218 8.22 14.28 11.45
CA ARG A 218 8.82 15.41 12.16
C ARG A 218 8.60 16.75 11.44
N LEU A 219 7.91 16.77 10.30
CA LEU A 219 7.54 18.02 9.63
C LEU A 219 6.72 18.93 10.53
N ARG A 220 6.89 20.22 10.34
CA ARG A 220 6.14 21.31 10.96
C ARG A 220 5.73 22.29 9.89
N PHE A 221 4.58 22.94 10.08
CA PHE A 221 4.00 23.85 9.11
C PHE A 221 3.45 25.09 9.80
N ALA A 222 3.93 26.24 9.43
CA ALA A 222 3.37 27.53 9.85
C ALA A 222 3.65 28.59 8.80
N GLU A 223 2.73 29.54 8.62
CA GLU A 223 2.88 30.73 7.78
C GLU A 223 3.34 30.43 6.33
N GLY A 224 2.84 29.32 5.75
CA GLY A 224 3.22 28.91 4.39
C GLY A 224 4.62 28.30 4.25
N ARG A 225 5.27 27.99 5.36
CA ARG A 225 6.61 27.36 5.42
C ARG A 225 6.51 25.96 6.01
N GLN A 226 7.49 25.11 5.70
CA GLN A 226 7.67 23.83 6.37
C GLN A 226 9.14 23.61 6.76
N TRP A 227 9.36 22.89 7.83
CA TRP A 227 10.67 22.50 8.32
C TRP A 227 10.62 21.18 9.07
N TYR A 228 11.77 20.54 9.22
CA TYR A 228 11.90 19.37 10.10
C TYR A 228 12.18 19.81 11.53
N ALA A 229 11.37 19.34 12.48
CA ALA A 229 11.67 19.50 13.90
C ALA A 229 12.94 18.72 14.26
N ALA A 230 13.70 19.25 15.21
CA ALA A 230 14.87 18.59 15.74
C ALA A 230 14.50 17.26 16.46
N HIS A 231 15.44 16.34 16.54
CA HIS A 231 15.23 15.01 17.17
C HIS A 231 14.82 15.09 18.64
N ASP A 232 15.33 16.08 19.35
CA ASP A 232 15.05 16.35 20.77
C ASP A 232 13.76 17.14 21.02
N ALA A 233 13.04 17.54 19.95
CA ALA A 233 11.78 18.27 20.05
C ALA A 233 10.56 17.38 20.37
N LEU A 234 10.74 16.05 20.51
CA LEU A 234 9.68 15.11 20.90
C LEU A 234 9.47 15.17 22.42
N THR A 235 8.88 16.24 22.91
CA THR A 235 8.61 16.42 24.35
C THR A 235 7.22 15.98 24.78
N THR A 236 6.31 15.81 23.84
CA THR A 236 4.92 15.42 24.08
C THR A 236 4.76 13.91 23.86
N PRO A 237 4.20 13.15 24.82
CA PRO A 237 3.89 11.75 24.61
C PRO A 237 3.03 11.53 23.37
N LEU A 238 3.34 10.53 22.57
CA LEU A 238 2.61 10.19 21.35
C LEU A 238 1.39 9.31 21.64
N LEU A 239 1.50 8.48 22.69
CA LEU A 239 0.49 7.52 23.10
C LEU A 239 -0.37 8.05 24.26
N LEU A 240 -1.68 7.94 24.12
CA LEU A 240 -2.65 7.97 25.22
C LEU A 240 -3.10 6.51 25.48
N SER A 241 -3.01 6.03 26.72
CA SER A 241 -3.49 4.70 27.11
C SER A 241 -4.60 4.84 28.15
N CYS A 242 -5.80 4.32 27.84
CA CYS A 242 -6.98 4.46 28.68
C CYS A 242 -7.72 3.13 28.86
N GLU A 243 -8.38 2.99 30.01
CA GLU A 243 -9.43 2.01 30.20
C GLU A 243 -10.79 2.72 30.01
N VAL A 244 -11.69 2.10 29.25
CA VAL A 244 -13.02 2.66 28.95
C VAL A 244 -14.13 1.71 29.41
N GLY A 245 -15.21 2.29 29.84
CA GLY A 245 -16.38 1.55 30.31
C GLY A 245 -17.36 1.18 29.19
N CYS A 246 -17.37 1.94 28.10
CA CYS A 246 -18.30 1.74 26.97
C CYS A 246 -17.76 2.31 25.66
N ASP A 247 -18.39 1.93 24.54
CA ASP A 247 -17.99 2.38 23.20
C ASP A 247 -18.18 3.89 22.98
N ALA A 248 -19.16 4.52 23.64
CA ALA A 248 -19.36 5.97 23.55
C ALA A 248 -18.17 6.75 24.15
N GLU A 249 -17.59 6.27 25.24
CA GLU A 249 -16.38 6.84 25.84
C GLU A 249 -15.17 6.64 24.92
N ALA A 250 -15.06 5.44 24.33
CA ALA A 250 -14.00 5.14 23.34
C ALA A 250 -14.09 6.08 22.12
N GLU A 251 -15.28 6.30 21.58
CA GLU A 251 -15.51 7.22 20.46
C GLU A 251 -15.14 8.66 20.80
N MET A 252 -15.50 9.13 21.99
CA MET A 252 -15.15 10.46 22.47
C MET A 252 -13.62 10.64 22.50
N LEU A 253 -12.88 9.69 23.08
CA LEU A 253 -11.43 9.72 23.16
C LEU A 253 -10.78 9.63 21.77
N CYS A 254 -11.33 8.82 20.86
CA CYS A 254 -10.87 8.76 19.47
C CYS A 254 -10.99 10.12 18.78
N ASN A 255 -12.09 10.82 18.97
CA ASN A 255 -12.31 12.15 18.41
C ASN A 255 -11.36 13.21 19.03
N GLU A 256 -11.11 13.14 20.33
CA GLU A 256 -10.15 14.03 21.01
C GLU A 256 -8.72 13.82 20.47
N VAL A 257 -8.28 12.58 20.34
CA VAL A 257 -6.94 12.28 19.81
C VAL A 257 -6.79 12.75 18.37
N GLN A 258 -7.80 12.55 17.52
CA GLN A 258 -7.77 13.04 16.13
C GLN A 258 -7.67 14.59 16.05
N ARG A 259 -8.25 15.32 17.00
CA ARG A 259 -8.18 16.79 17.06
C ARG A 259 -6.90 17.30 17.73
N SER A 260 -6.11 16.44 18.35
CA SER A 260 -4.94 16.83 19.14
C SER A 260 -3.66 17.01 18.31
N LEU A 261 -3.71 16.77 16.99
CA LEU A 261 -2.58 17.03 16.10
C LEU A 261 -2.34 18.55 16.01
N ASN A 262 -1.07 18.95 15.91
CA ASN A 262 -0.67 20.34 15.78
C ASN A 262 0.36 20.49 14.65
N LEU A 263 0.04 21.32 13.65
CA LEU A 263 0.88 21.53 12.49
C LEU A 263 2.15 22.32 12.81
N ALA A 264 2.07 23.31 13.71
CA ALA A 264 3.19 24.21 14.03
C ALA A 264 4.16 23.57 15.05
N ASP A 265 3.61 23.04 16.15
CA ASP A 265 4.41 22.52 17.27
C ASP A 265 4.55 21.01 17.23
N GLY A 266 3.64 20.32 16.50
CA GLY A 266 3.52 18.87 16.49
C GLY A 266 2.78 18.34 17.73
N PRO A 267 2.65 17.03 17.88
CA PRO A 267 3.07 16.00 16.92
C PRO A 267 2.12 15.89 15.72
N LEU A 268 2.62 15.31 14.60
CA LEU A 268 1.80 14.95 13.44
C LEU A 268 1.31 13.49 13.50
N LEU A 269 1.77 12.72 14.48
CA LEU A 269 1.34 11.36 14.79
C LEU A 269 0.86 11.30 16.24
N ARG A 270 -0.28 10.67 16.47
CA ARG A 270 -0.81 10.32 17.79
C ARG A 270 -1.33 8.90 17.78
N ALA A 271 -1.33 8.26 18.94
CA ALA A 271 -1.92 6.95 19.15
C ALA A 271 -2.81 6.94 20.39
N LEU A 272 -3.83 6.07 20.37
CA LEU A 272 -4.69 5.80 21.51
C LEU A 272 -4.83 4.28 21.67
N TYR A 273 -4.38 3.78 22.81
CA TYR A 273 -4.54 2.39 23.20
C TYR A 273 -5.68 2.26 24.21
N LEU A 274 -6.74 1.58 23.79
CA LEU A 274 -7.97 1.41 24.57
C LEU A 274 -8.08 -0.03 25.09
N ARG A 275 -8.37 -0.14 26.38
CA ARG A 275 -8.71 -1.38 27.06
C ARG A 275 -10.13 -1.32 27.56
N GLN A 276 -10.92 -2.35 27.28
CA GLN A 276 -12.30 -2.46 27.74
C GLN A 276 -12.56 -3.87 28.26
N ALA A 277 -13.08 -3.95 29.48
CA ALA A 277 -13.33 -5.25 30.12
C ALA A 277 -14.24 -6.14 29.26
N GLY A 278 -13.78 -7.38 28.98
CA GLY A 278 -14.53 -8.36 28.18
C GLY A 278 -14.50 -8.15 26.67
N GLN A 279 -13.70 -7.21 26.16
CA GLN A 279 -13.47 -6.98 24.73
C GLN A 279 -11.98 -7.07 24.40
N ALA A 280 -11.68 -7.23 23.10
CA ALA A 280 -10.31 -7.11 22.63
C ALA A 280 -9.84 -5.65 22.78
N ASP A 281 -8.54 -5.50 23.10
CA ASP A 281 -7.91 -4.18 23.13
C ASP A 281 -7.91 -3.55 21.74
N ARG A 282 -7.93 -2.23 21.67
CA ARG A 282 -8.00 -1.49 20.43
C ARG A 282 -6.89 -0.43 20.36
N LEU A 283 -6.32 -0.27 19.18
CA LEU A 283 -5.29 0.73 18.92
C LEU A 283 -5.75 1.65 17.78
N LEU A 284 -5.86 2.93 18.07
CA LEU A 284 -6.03 3.98 17.07
C LEU A 284 -4.66 4.62 16.78
N LEU A 285 -4.28 4.67 15.50
CA LEU A 285 -3.16 5.46 15.01
C LEU A 285 -3.72 6.60 14.17
N VAL A 286 -3.27 7.81 14.42
CA VAL A 286 -3.73 9.03 13.72
C VAL A 286 -2.53 9.79 13.22
N ILE A 287 -2.49 10.09 11.91
CA ILE A 287 -1.41 10.88 11.31
C ILE A 287 -2.01 11.97 10.42
N HIS A 288 -1.44 13.18 10.49
CA HIS A 288 -1.86 14.26 9.62
C HIS A 288 -1.58 13.94 8.16
N HIS A 289 -2.54 14.19 7.26
CA HIS A 289 -2.46 13.81 5.85
C HIS A 289 -1.38 14.57 5.04
N LEU A 290 -0.80 15.65 5.58
CA LEU A 290 0.40 16.27 5.01
C LEU A 290 1.69 15.43 5.20
N ALA A 291 1.66 14.43 6.10
CA ALA A 291 2.80 13.56 6.44
C ALA A 291 2.59 12.09 6.06
N VAL A 292 1.38 11.68 5.68
CA VAL A 292 1.03 10.28 5.38
C VAL A 292 0.05 10.19 4.23
N ASP A 293 0.12 9.11 3.47
CA ASP A 293 -0.85 8.68 2.47
C ASP A 293 -1.05 7.17 2.52
N GLY A 294 -1.88 6.63 1.61
CA GLY A 294 -2.17 5.19 1.58
C GLY A 294 -0.95 4.29 1.35
N VAL A 295 0.09 4.78 0.70
CA VAL A 295 1.36 4.05 0.49
C VAL A 295 2.20 4.11 1.77
N SER A 296 2.32 5.29 2.36
CA SER A 296 3.09 5.53 3.60
C SER A 296 2.62 4.67 4.76
N TRP A 297 1.29 4.42 4.89
CA TRP A 297 0.74 3.54 5.92
C TRP A 297 1.30 2.13 5.85
N ARG A 298 1.53 1.60 4.64
CA ARG A 298 2.09 0.25 4.47
C ARG A 298 3.52 0.18 4.97
N VAL A 299 4.32 1.19 4.67
CA VAL A 299 5.71 1.29 5.15
C VAL A 299 5.74 1.40 6.67
N LEU A 300 4.93 2.30 7.25
CA LEU A 300 4.87 2.50 8.69
C LEU A 300 4.42 1.26 9.48
N LEU A 301 3.59 0.40 8.89
CA LEU A 301 3.12 -0.84 9.53
C LEU A 301 4.10 -2.00 9.34
N GLU A 302 5.00 -1.94 8.36
CA GLU A 302 6.06 -2.94 8.15
C GLU A 302 7.27 -2.68 9.05
N ASP A 303 7.58 -1.42 9.38
CA ASP A 303 8.69 -0.98 10.24
C ASP A 303 8.35 -1.08 11.72
#